data_6dca4b4cf617080a2ca63dfbd3521fb9
#
_entry.id   6dca4b4cf617080a2ca63dfbd3521fb9
#
_cell.length_a   1.000
_cell.length_b   1.000
_cell.length_c   1.000
_cell.angle_alpha   90.00
_cell.angle_beta   90.00
_cell.angle_gamma   90.00
#
_symmetry.space_group_name_H-M   'P 1'
#
loop_
_entity.id
_entity.type
_entity.pdbx_description
1 polymer ?
#
loop_
_entity_poly.entity_id
_entity_poly.type
_entity_poly.pdbx_seq_one_letter_code
_entity_poly.pdbx_strand_id
1 'polypeptide(L)'
;MPSLSNVIGQASRGADLYFVFRFLRLLTMKYTATNAYKLGIIDKKGKALKKSADLETVKEKSSYTMLHRMVFKIRGLLEKIPIVGKTILLNYAAALFLLKEQKDTRIWTDDGYMKRKLMEFLETDWEADAKFLKEEVDNMNRKSFNTFLAETKLEESQELQAMMAL
;
A
#
# COMPACT_ATOMS: atom_id res chain seq x y z
N MET A 1 10.19 32.46 -5.08
CA MET A 1 10.56 31.03 -5.34
C MET A 1 10.17 30.20 -4.14
N PRO A 2 9.51 29.06 -4.31
CA PRO A 2 9.27 28.19 -3.18
C PRO A 2 10.60 27.68 -2.62
N SER A 3 10.71 27.61 -1.29
CA SER A 3 11.91 27.09 -0.65
C SER A 3 12.07 25.61 -0.94
N LEU A 4 13.31 25.10 -0.98
CA LEU A 4 13.62 23.67 -1.16
C LEU A 4 12.84 22.76 -0.18
N SER A 5 12.59 23.25 1.04
CA SER A 5 11.78 22.53 2.04
C SER A 5 10.32 22.40 1.63
N ASN A 6 9.74 23.38 0.92
CA ASN A 6 8.38 23.32 0.43
C ASN A 6 8.25 22.37 -0.78
N VAL A 7 9.26 22.38 -1.65
CA VAL A 7 9.32 21.49 -2.82
C VAL A 7 9.44 20.01 -2.37
N ILE A 8 10.36 19.72 -1.45
CA ILE A 8 10.52 18.37 -0.87
C ILE A 8 9.24 17.94 -0.12
N GLY A 9 8.60 18.85 0.60
CA GLY A 9 7.36 18.56 1.31
C GLY A 9 6.17 18.24 0.40
N GLN A 10 6.10 18.83 -0.79
CA GLN A 10 5.05 18.52 -1.77
C GLN A 10 5.30 17.22 -2.53
N ALA A 11 6.56 16.94 -2.91
CA ALA A 11 6.96 15.68 -3.52
C ALA A 11 6.64 14.50 -2.62
N SER A 12 6.93 14.60 -1.32
CA SER A 12 6.62 13.54 -0.36
C SER A 12 5.11 13.29 -0.25
N ARG A 13 4.26 14.32 -0.27
CA ARG A 13 2.80 14.16 -0.20
C ARG A 13 2.23 13.41 -1.40
N GLY A 14 2.66 13.74 -2.62
CA GLY A 14 2.23 13.03 -3.84
C GLY A 14 2.65 11.57 -3.83
N ALA A 15 3.90 11.28 -3.44
CA ALA A 15 4.42 9.93 -3.31
C ALA A 15 3.69 9.13 -2.22
N ASP A 16 3.40 9.75 -1.07
CA ASP A 16 2.67 9.14 0.04
C ASP A 16 1.24 8.79 -0.37
N LEU A 17 0.52 9.71 -1.01
CA LEU A 17 -0.84 9.47 -1.51
C LEU A 17 -0.88 8.36 -2.56
N TYR A 18 0.08 8.33 -3.48
CA TYR A 18 0.20 7.26 -4.48
C TYR A 18 0.46 5.90 -3.82
N PHE A 19 1.35 5.86 -2.83
CA PHE A 19 1.63 4.66 -2.06
C PHE A 19 0.38 4.15 -1.34
N VAL A 20 -0.33 5.03 -0.63
CA VAL A 20 -1.59 4.70 0.07
C VAL A 20 -2.63 4.17 -0.91
N PHE A 21 -2.80 4.82 -2.06
CA PHE A 21 -3.74 4.36 -3.09
C PHE A 21 -3.39 2.97 -3.62
N ARG A 22 -2.14 2.72 -4.00
CA ARG A 22 -1.69 1.40 -4.46
C ARG A 22 -1.90 0.33 -3.39
N PHE A 23 -1.58 0.69 -2.18
CA PHE A 23 -1.69 -0.16 -1.01
C PHE A 23 -3.14 -0.60 -0.78
N LEU A 24 -4.06 0.36 -0.69
CA LEU A 24 -5.49 0.09 -0.50
C LEU A 24 -6.09 -0.68 -1.67
N ARG A 25 -5.66 -0.38 -2.89
CA ARG A 25 -6.09 -1.14 -4.07
C ARG A 25 -5.68 -2.61 -3.97
N LEU A 26 -4.44 -2.89 -3.57
CA LEU A 26 -3.98 -4.26 -3.38
C LEU A 26 -4.70 -4.97 -2.22
N LEU A 27 -5.05 -4.26 -1.15
CA LEU A 27 -5.82 -4.81 -0.03
C LEU A 27 -7.24 -5.19 -0.43
N THR A 28 -7.86 -4.45 -1.34
CA THR A 28 -9.28 -4.61 -1.70
C THR A 28 -9.51 -5.44 -2.95
N MET A 29 -8.53 -5.49 -3.88
CA MET A 29 -8.69 -6.22 -5.14
C MET A 29 -8.60 -7.74 -4.92
N LYS A 30 -9.35 -8.51 -5.72
CA LYS A 30 -9.27 -9.98 -5.67
C LYS A 30 -7.86 -10.45 -6.08
N TYR A 31 -7.33 -11.48 -5.42
CA TYR A 31 -6.03 -12.06 -5.80
C TYR A 31 -5.97 -12.45 -7.27
N THR A 32 -7.05 -13.03 -7.79
CA THR A 32 -7.19 -13.45 -9.20
C THR A 32 -7.13 -12.30 -10.21
N ALA A 33 -7.39 -11.06 -9.77
CA ALA A 33 -7.28 -9.87 -10.61
C ALA A 33 -5.85 -9.32 -10.69
N THR A 34 -4.95 -9.77 -9.82
CA THR A 34 -3.55 -9.30 -9.77
C THR A 34 -2.71 -9.89 -10.90
N ASN A 35 -1.70 -9.15 -11.33
CA ASN A 35 -0.72 -9.67 -12.29
C ASN A 35 0.11 -10.83 -11.71
N ALA A 36 0.36 -10.84 -10.40
CA ALA A 36 1.04 -11.93 -9.74
C ALA A 36 0.29 -13.27 -9.91
N TYR A 37 -1.05 -13.25 -9.82
CA TYR A 37 -1.86 -14.44 -10.09
C TYR A 37 -1.81 -14.84 -11.57
N LYS A 38 -1.98 -13.89 -12.49
CA LYS A 38 -1.96 -14.13 -13.94
C LYS A 38 -0.64 -14.71 -14.44
N LEU A 39 0.46 -14.41 -13.75
CA LEU A 39 1.81 -14.93 -14.02
C LEU A 39 2.13 -16.21 -13.25
N GLY A 40 1.19 -16.77 -12.50
CA GLY A 40 1.38 -17.99 -11.73
C GLY A 40 2.35 -17.84 -10.54
N ILE A 41 2.55 -16.63 -10.04
CA ILE A 41 3.42 -16.34 -8.89
C ILE A 41 2.70 -16.64 -7.57
N ILE A 42 1.39 -16.40 -7.53
CA ILE A 42 0.53 -16.70 -6.38
C ILE A 42 -0.67 -17.54 -6.81
N ASP A 43 -1.26 -18.25 -5.85
CA ASP A 43 -2.52 -18.97 -6.05
C ASP A 43 -3.75 -18.06 -5.86
N LYS A 44 -4.96 -18.62 -6.05
CA LYS A 44 -6.24 -17.91 -5.87
C LYS A 44 -6.49 -17.40 -4.44
N LYS A 45 -5.73 -17.88 -3.47
CA LYS A 45 -5.78 -17.47 -2.06
C LYS A 45 -4.65 -16.51 -1.67
N GLY A 46 -3.84 -16.07 -2.64
CA GLY A 46 -2.72 -15.16 -2.40
C GLY A 46 -1.47 -15.83 -1.84
N LYS A 47 -1.43 -17.18 -1.76
CA LYS A 47 -0.25 -17.90 -1.31
C LYS A 47 0.81 -17.93 -2.41
N ALA A 48 2.06 -17.64 -2.06
CA ALA A 48 3.17 -17.65 -2.99
C ALA A 48 3.45 -19.09 -3.51
N LEU A 49 3.49 -19.23 -4.82
CA LEU A 49 3.89 -20.44 -5.55
C LEU A 49 5.35 -20.36 -5.99
N LYS A 50 5.86 -19.13 -6.25
CA LYS A 50 7.25 -18.86 -6.57
C LYS A 50 7.88 -18.01 -5.48
N LYS A 51 9.15 -18.25 -5.15
CA LYS A 51 9.92 -17.37 -4.27
C LYS A 51 10.32 -16.11 -5.03
N SER A 52 10.53 -15.01 -4.33
CA SER A 52 10.97 -13.75 -4.98
C SER A 52 12.33 -13.86 -5.66
N ALA A 53 13.18 -14.78 -5.19
CA ALA A 53 14.49 -15.06 -5.81
C ALA A 53 14.37 -15.81 -7.16
N ASP A 54 13.27 -16.53 -7.37
CA ASP A 54 13.03 -17.35 -8.56
C ASP A 54 12.32 -16.56 -9.68
N LEU A 55 12.07 -15.26 -9.47
CA LEU A 55 11.46 -14.38 -10.47
C LEU A 55 12.52 -13.89 -11.45
N GLU A 56 12.37 -14.26 -12.71
CA GLU A 56 13.38 -13.99 -13.74
C GLU A 56 13.10 -12.72 -14.53
N THR A 57 11.87 -12.56 -14.98
CA THR A 57 11.49 -11.45 -15.86
C THR A 57 11.22 -10.15 -15.11
N VAL A 58 11.44 -9.01 -15.78
CA VAL A 58 11.09 -7.69 -15.24
C VAL A 58 9.59 -7.62 -14.89
N LYS A 59 8.75 -8.25 -15.72
CA LYS A 59 7.30 -8.30 -15.51
C LYS A 59 6.94 -9.09 -14.25
N GLU A 60 7.59 -10.22 -13.99
CA GLU A 60 7.39 -10.99 -12.76
C GLU A 60 7.83 -10.19 -11.53
N LYS A 61 9.04 -9.61 -11.56
CA LYS A 61 9.59 -8.80 -10.47
C LYS A 61 8.71 -7.61 -10.13
N SER A 62 8.19 -6.90 -11.15
CA SER A 62 7.30 -5.75 -10.95
C SER A 62 5.90 -6.15 -10.46
N SER A 63 5.45 -7.37 -10.78
CA SER A 63 4.14 -7.89 -10.38
C SER A 63 4.12 -8.49 -8.98
N TYR A 64 5.29 -8.75 -8.37
CA TYR A 64 5.41 -9.34 -7.04
C TYR A 64 6.53 -8.67 -6.23
N THR A 65 6.41 -7.36 -6.07
CA THR A 65 7.34 -6.53 -5.29
C THR A 65 7.19 -6.79 -3.79
N MET A 66 8.08 -6.19 -2.98
CA MET A 66 7.97 -6.22 -1.53
C MET A 66 6.59 -5.72 -1.05
N LEU A 67 6.05 -4.65 -1.66
CA LEU A 67 4.71 -4.14 -1.36
C LEU A 67 3.62 -5.20 -1.54
N HIS A 68 3.63 -5.95 -2.65
CA HIS A 68 2.67 -7.04 -2.89
C HIS A 68 2.75 -8.11 -1.81
N ARG A 69 3.97 -8.55 -1.48
CA ARG A 69 4.21 -9.58 -0.44
C ARG A 69 3.68 -9.15 0.92
N MET A 70 3.96 -7.90 1.29
CA MET A 70 3.48 -7.32 2.55
C MET A 70 1.95 -7.28 2.61
N VAL A 71 1.32 -6.75 1.57
CA VAL A 71 -0.14 -6.63 1.51
C VAL A 71 -0.80 -8.01 1.57
N PHE A 72 -0.31 -8.98 0.81
CA PHE A 72 -0.88 -10.32 0.79
C PHE A 72 -0.71 -11.04 2.13
N LYS A 73 0.40 -10.80 2.83
CA LYS A 73 0.64 -11.32 4.17
C LYS A 73 -0.35 -10.73 5.18
N ILE A 74 -0.57 -9.43 5.16
CA ILE A 74 -1.54 -8.76 6.03
C ILE A 74 -2.97 -9.23 5.73
N ARG A 75 -3.34 -9.32 4.47
CA ARG A 75 -4.66 -9.88 4.11
C ARG A 75 -4.85 -11.27 4.68
N GLY A 76 -3.86 -12.15 4.53
CA GLY A 76 -3.90 -13.48 5.10
C GLY A 76 -4.04 -13.49 6.63
N LEU A 77 -3.49 -12.49 7.33
CA LEU A 77 -3.68 -12.33 8.78
C LEU A 77 -5.09 -11.80 9.10
N LEU A 78 -5.57 -10.81 8.35
CA LEU A 78 -6.92 -10.23 8.54
C LEU A 78 -8.03 -11.25 8.29
N GLU A 79 -7.88 -12.12 7.29
CA GLU A 79 -8.83 -13.19 6.99
C GLU A 79 -9.00 -14.19 8.14
N LYS A 80 -8.03 -14.26 9.05
CA LYS A 80 -8.07 -15.12 10.24
C LYS A 80 -8.74 -14.47 11.47
N ILE A 81 -9.05 -13.19 11.38
CA ILE A 81 -9.69 -12.45 12.47
C ILE A 81 -11.22 -12.60 12.32
N PRO A 82 -11.92 -13.19 13.30
CA PRO A 82 -13.34 -13.44 13.22
C PRO A 82 -14.16 -12.16 13.50
N ILE A 83 -14.06 -11.16 12.62
CA ILE A 83 -14.88 -9.95 12.69
C ILE A 83 -15.81 -9.94 11.50
N VAL A 84 -17.00 -10.48 11.70
CA VAL A 84 -18.05 -10.54 10.68
C VAL A 84 -18.56 -9.12 10.36
N GLY A 85 -18.58 -8.74 9.08
CA GLY A 85 -19.19 -7.50 8.59
C GLY A 85 -18.30 -6.26 8.55
N LYS A 86 -17.03 -6.33 8.94
CA LYS A 86 -16.10 -5.19 8.98
C LYS A 86 -14.90 -5.31 8.02
N THR A 87 -14.98 -6.13 6.97
CA THR A 87 -13.82 -6.45 6.11
C THR A 87 -13.21 -5.20 5.44
N ILE A 88 -14.03 -4.28 4.96
CA ILE A 88 -13.54 -3.03 4.33
C ILE A 88 -12.86 -2.15 5.37
N LEU A 89 -13.47 -2.02 6.54
CA LEU A 89 -12.94 -1.21 7.63
C LEU A 89 -11.61 -1.77 8.15
N LEU A 90 -11.50 -3.11 8.22
CA LEU A 90 -10.25 -3.78 8.56
C LEU A 90 -9.13 -3.54 7.54
N ASN A 91 -9.46 -3.46 6.26
CA ASN A 91 -8.48 -3.14 5.23
C ASN A 91 -7.94 -1.71 5.39
N TYR A 92 -8.80 -0.75 5.75
CA TYR A 92 -8.35 0.62 6.07
C TYR A 92 -7.53 0.65 7.36
N ALA A 93 -7.92 -0.09 8.39
CA ALA A 93 -7.15 -0.21 9.63
C ALA A 93 -5.77 -0.80 9.38
N ALA A 94 -5.68 -1.84 8.55
CA ALA A 94 -4.40 -2.42 8.16
C ALA A 94 -3.51 -1.43 7.41
N ALA A 95 -4.08 -0.62 6.52
CA ALA A 95 -3.33 0.44 5.83
C ALA A 95 -2.79 1.48 6.80
N LEU A 96 -3.60 1.94 7.75
CA LEU A 96 -3.17 2.87 8.80
C LEU A 96 -2.07 2.27 9.69
N PHE A 97 -2.23 1.02 10.09
CA PHE A 97 -1.23 0.29 10.87
C PHE A 97 0.13 0.29 10.16
N LEU A 98 0.15 -0.06 8.88
CA LEU A 98 1.38 -0.10 8.11
C LEU A 98 2.00 1.28 7.88
N LEU A 99 1.18 2.31 7.70
CA LEU A 99 1.67 3.69 7.61
C LEU A 99 2.31 4.15 8.93
N LYS A 100 1.74 3.77 10.07
CA LYS A 100 2.31 4.06 11.39
C LYS A 100 3.64 3.34 11.62
N GLU A 101 3.68 2.06 11.26
CA GLU A 101 4.79 1.16 11.58
C GLU A 101 5.82 1.02 10.43
N GLN A 102 5.73 1.85 9.40
CA GLN A 102 6.59 1.75 8.21
C GLN A 102 8.10 1.79 8.50
N LYS A 103 8.51 2.42 9.61
CA LYS A 103 9.90 2.51 10.03
C LYS A 103 10.39 1.32 10.85
N ASP A 104 9.49 0.51 11.38
CA ASP A 104 9.86 -0.70 12.15
C ASP A 104 10.08 -1.88 11.22
N THR A 105 11.34 -2.16 10.91
CA THR A 105 11.74 -3.24 10.01
C THR A 105 11.33 -4.63 10.50
N ARG A 106 11.13 -4.84 11.80
CA ARG A 106 10.71 -6.14 12.38
C ARG A 106 9.32 -6.56 11.91
N ILE A 107 8.45 -5.59 11.60
CA ILE A 107 7.11 -5.86 11.06
C ILE A 107 7.19 -6.65 9.75
N TRP A 108 8.25 -6.45 8.98
CA TRP A 108 8.41 -7.07 7.67
C TRP A 108 9.13 -8.43 7.71
N THR A 109 9.88 -8.68 8.77
CA THR A 109 10.75 -9.85 8.89
C THR A 109 10.22 -10.90 9.88
N ASP A 110 9.41 -10.50 10.85
CA ASP A 110 8.88 -11.36 11.91
C ASP A 110 7.35 -11.35 11.92
N ASP A 111 6.73 -12.44 11.45
CA ASP A 111 5.27 -12.61 11.39
C ASP A 111 4.61 -12.58 12.76
N GLY A 112 5.26 -13.14 13.76
CA GLY A 112 4.77 -13.16 15.14
C GLY A 112 4.74 -11.75 15.73
N TYR A 113 5.78 -10.97 15.47
CA TYR A 113 5.87 -9.57 15.87
C TYR A 113 4.79 -8.72 15.17
N MET A 114 4.67 -8.87 13.84
CA MET A 114 3.64 -8.18 13.05
C MET A 114 2.23 -8.49 13.58
N LYS A 115 1.92 -9.76 13.81
CA LYS A 115 0.60 -10.18 14.32
C LYS A 115 0.28 -9.52 15.66
N ARG A 116 1.23 -9.55 16.60
CA ARG A 116 1.06 -8.94 17.92
C ARG A 116 0.83 -7.43 17.82
N LYS A 117 1.63 -6.73 17.03
CA LYS A 117 1.50 -5.28 16.81
C LYS A 117 0.20 -4.90 16.10
N LEU A 118 -0.25 -5.68 15.14
CA LEU A 118 -1.53 -5.48 14.46
C LEU A 118 -2.70 -5.67 15.45
N MET A 119 -2.66 -6.69 16.29
CA MET A 119 -3.70 -6.90 17.29
C MET A 119 -3.73 -5.78 18.33
N GLU A 120 -2.58 -5.32 18.82
CA GLU A 120 -2.45 -4.17 19.70
C GLU A 120 -3.04 -2.89 19.05
N PHE A 121 -2.76 -2.66 17.79
CA PHE A 121 -3.33 -1.54 17.04
C PHE A 121 -4.86 -1.62 16.89
N LEU A 122 -5.40 -2.82 16.63
CA LEU A 122 -6.85 -3.02 16.49
C LEU A 122 -7.62 -2.86 17.82
N GLU A 123 -6.94 -2.99 18.97
CA GLU A 123 -7.51 -2.70 20.28
C GLU A 123 -7.56 -1.20 20.60
N THR A 124 -6.83 -0.36 19.85
CA THR A 124 -6.87 1.10 19.99
C THR A 124 -8.02 1.72 19.20
N ASP A 125 -8.35 2.99 19.46
CA ASP A 125 -9.38 3.74 18.72
C ASP A 125 -8.85 4.16 17.35
N TRP A 126 -8.94 3.26 16.37
CA TRP A 126 -8.52 3.47 14.99
C TRP A 126 -9.70 3.79 14.04
N GLU A 127 -10.95 3.70 14.52
CA GLU A 127 -12.14 3.84 13.66
C GLU A 127 -12.27 5.24 13.06
N ALA A 128 -11.92 6.27 13.82
CA ALA A 128 -11.93 7.66 13.33
C ALA A 128 -10.90 7.88 12.21
N ASP A 129 -9.69 7.37 12.39
CA ASP A 129 -8.61 7.45 11.40
C ASP A 129 -8.94 6.64 10.15
N ALA A 130 -9.55 5.47 10.32
CA ALA A 130 -10.01 4.63 9.21
C ALA A 130 -11.11 5.30 8.40
N LYS A 131 -12.03 6.01 9.05
CA LYS A 131 -13.08 6.79 8.39
C LYS A 131 -12.48 7.92 7.55
N PHE A 132 -11.54 8.67 8.11
CA PHE A 132 -10.82 9.73 7.39
C PHE A 132 -10.11 9.16 6.16
N LEU A 133 -9.35 8.09 6.31
CA LEU A 133 -8.65 7.44 5.22
C LEU A 133 -9.61 6.95 4.13
N LYS A 134 -10.77 6.40 4.52
CA LYS A 134 -11.81 5.99 3.58
C LYS A 134 -12.33 7.16 2.76
N GLU A 135 -12.63 8.29 3.40
CA GLU A 135 -13.12 9.50 2.74
C GLU A 135 -12.08 10.02 1.73
N GLU A 136 -10.79 10.03 2.10
CA GLU A 136 -9.70 10.42 1.20
C GLU A 136 -9.59 9.49 -0.02
N VAL A 137 -9.67 8.18 0.18
CA VAL A 137 -9.62 7.19 -0.92
C VAL A 137 -10.85 7.31 -1.82
N ASP A 138 -12.04 7.52 -1.26
CA ASP A 138 -13.27 7.73 -2.04
C ASP A 138 -13.18 9.04 -2.85
N ASN A 139 -12.55 10.08 -2.31
CA ASN A 139 -12.28 11.33 -3.03
C ASN A 139 -11.26 11.11 -4.16
N MET A 140 -10.21 10.32 -3.93
CA MET A 140 -9.25 9.94 -4.98
C MET A 140 -9.89 9.09 -6.07
N ASN A 141 -10.79 8.18 -5.74
CA ASN A 141 -11.51 7.35 -6.72
C ASN A 141 -12.44 8.14 -7.64
N ARG A 142 -12.85 9.37 -7.27
CA ARG A 142 -13.60 10.28 -8.15
C ARG A 142 -12.77 10.81 -9.31
N LYS A 143 -11.45 10.89 -9.15
CA LYS A 143 -10.51 11.12 -10.25
C LYS A 143 -10.12 9.78 -10.86
N SER A 144 -10.08 9.69 -12.19
CA SER A 144 -9.57 8.45 -12.79
C SER A 144 -8.14 8.19 -12.31
N PHE A 145 -7.82 6.94 -12.07
CA PHE A 145 -6.46 6.56 -11.65
C PHE A 145 -5.38 7.09 -12.59
N ASN A 146 -5.66 7.11 -13.89
CA ASN A 146 -4.74 7.63 -14.90
C ASN A 146 -4.53 9.15 -14.77
N THR A 147 -5.59 9.90 -14.42
CA THR A 147 -5.49 11.35 -14.18
C THR A 147 -4.65 11.63 -12.94
N PHE A 148 -4.88 10.88 -11.85
CA PHE A 148 -4.07 10.99 -10.63
C PHE A 148 -2.59 10.68 -10.91
N LEU A 149 -2.30 9.60 -11.65
CA LEU A 149 -0.93 9.25 -12.05
C LEU A 149 -0.27 10.31 -12.93
N ALA A 150 -1.03 10.91 -13.85
CA ALA A 150 -0.52 11.94 -14.73
C ALA A 150 -0.19 13.23 -13.95
N GLU A 151 -1.07 13.62 -13.02
CA GLU A 151 -0.86 14.76 -12.14
C GLU A 151 0.38 14.55 -11.26
N THR A 152 0.50 13.39 -10.59
CA THR A 152 1.65 13.06 -9.72
C THR A 152 2.96 13.04 -10.50
N LYS A 153 3.00 12.42 -11.68
CA LYS A 153 4.20 12.41 -12.53
C LYS A 153 4.58 13.80 -13.04
N LEU A 154 3.60 14.64 -13.31
CA LEU A 154 3.85 16.02 -13.75
C LEU A 154 4.46 16.84 -12.60
N GLU A 155 3.93 16.70 -11.40
CA GLU A 155 4.45 17.36 -10.20
C GLU A 155 5.89 16.90 -9.91
N GLU A 156 6.15 15.59 -9.89
CA GLU A 156 7.51 15.03 -9.72
C GLU A 156 8.48 15.53 -10.78
N SER A 157 8.05 15.61 -12.04
CA SER A 157 8.88 16.11 -13.15
C SER A 157 9.21 17.60 -13.02
N GLN A 158 8.25 18.42 -12.60
CA GLN A 158 8.45 19.85 -12.37
C GLN A 158 9.38 20.09 -11.20
N GLU A 159 9.24 19.32 -10.11
CA GLU A 159 10.09 19.41 -8.94
C GLU A 159 11.53 18.98 -9.25
N LEU A 160 11.70 17.89 -10.00
CA LEU A 160 13.01 17.42 -10.43
C LEU A 160 13.71 18.48 -11.32
N GLN A 161 12.96 19.11 -12.24
CA GLN A 161 13.49 20.20 -13.08
C GLN A 161 13.86 21.42 -12.26
N ALA A 162 13.05 21.79 -11.24
CA ALA A 162 13.36 22.89 -10.33
C ALA A 162 14.61 22.61 -9.49
N MET A 163 14.82 21.36 -9.06
CA MET A 163 16.02 20.93 -8.33
C MET A 163 17.28 20.93 -9.23
N MET A 164 17.14 20.58 -10.51
CA MET A 164 18.27 20.56 -11.44
C MET A 164 18.64 21.95 -11.97
N ALA A 165 17.75 22.94 -11.83
CA ALA A 165 17.98 24.33 -12.21
C ALA A 165 18.66 25.18 -11.10
N LEU A 166 18.95 24.57 -9.93
CA LEU A 166 19.67 25.16 -8.82
C LEU A 166 21.14 24.79 -8.85
#